data_a3617eecfdfc551d825ec1bd1532ecc7
#
_entry.id   a3617eecfdfc551d825ec1bd1532ecc7
#
_cell.length_a   1.000
_cell.length_b   1.000
_cell.length_c   1.000
_cell.angle_alpha   90.00
_cell.angle_beta   90.00
_cell.angle_gamma   90.00
#
_symmetry.space_group_name_H-M   'P 1'
#
loop_
_entity.id
_entity.type
_entity.pdbx_description
1 polymer ?
#
loop_
_entity_poly.entity_id
_entity_poly.type
_entity_poly.pdbx_seq_one_letter_code
_entity_poly.pdbx_strand_id
1 'polypeptide(L)'
;MLTKKQDLRVTVHKNEKGCKLVSGTRLYYEIKGEGQPLVFIHDFSLDHRMWDDQFYYFSRWYRCVRLDLRGFGQSALPGQENYTYHDDLKALLISLDITQPVILVGHSLGGLIAVNFALKFPRFTQAIVLCSTQIEGYVFKDFKLDALFNKAKRKGIEYAKRKWFAHNVFAPARKNKPVSEALWQMIHFYSGWHLVDKHASLSEDLSAWENLENLTAPTLVLYGNLDLADFREISEAAAFRIRGAKKVILPDTGHVVNMENPSAFNKELQNFLAALPVD
;
A
#
# COMPACT_ATOMS: atom_id res chain seq x y z
N MET A 1 34.56 11.68 -43.37
CA MET A 1 34.21 10.81 -42.24
C MET A 1 34.00 11.66 -41.02
N LEU A 2 32.76 11.98 -40.70
CA LEU A 2 32.37 12.76 -39.51
C LEU A 2 31.83 11.78 -38.46
N THR A 3 32.57 11.58 -37.41
CA THR A 3 32.20 10.78 -36.25
C THR A 3 31.04 11.45 -35.52
N LYS A 4 29.88 10.79 -35.51
CA LYS A 4 28.75 11.16 -34.62
C LYS A 4 29.18 11.00 -33.18
N LYS A 5 29.37 12.11 -32.46
CA LYS A 5 29.38 12.12 -31.00
C LYS A 5 27.99 11.66 -30.53
N GLN A 6 27.92 10.51 -29.89
CA GLN A 6 26.78 10.12 -29.08
C GLN A 6 26.74 11.07 -27.87
N ASP A 7 25.76 11.97 -27.86
CA ASP A 7 25.39 12.72 -26.66
C ASP A 7 24.89 11.70 -25.63
N LEU A 8 25.75 11.36 -24.69
CA LEU A 8 25.35 10.74 -23.42
C LEU A 8 24.55 11.79 -22.65
N ARG A 9 23.25 11.87 -22.93
CA ARG A 9 22.33 12.57 -22.02
C ARG A 9 22.35 11.83 -20.71
N VAL A 10 23.04 12.40 -19.72
CA VAL A 10 22.90 12.01 -18.33
C VAL A 10 21.43 12.26 -17.98
N THR A 11 20.65 11.21 -17.94
CA THR A 11 19.23 11.27 -17.51
C THR A 11 19.28 11.62 -16.03
N VAL A 12 19.00 12.88 -15.71
CA VAL A 12 18.84 13.30 -14.31
C VAL A 12 17.55 12.64 -13.84
N HIS A 13 17.67 11.57 -13.06
CA HIS A 13 16.53 10.91 -12.43
C HIS A 13 15.72 11.95 -11.67
N LYS A 14 14.53 12.23 -12.14
CA LYS A 14 13.67 13.26 -11.57
C LYS A 14 13.18 12.78 -10.23
N ASN A 15 13.81 13.23 -9.14
CA ASN A 15 13.30 13.04 -7.79
C ASN A 15 12.31 14.18 -7.55
N GLU A 16 11.08 13.85 -7.34
CA GLU A 16 10.02 14.81 -7.05
C GLU A 16 9.29 14.40 -5.77
N LYS A 17 9.04 15.35 -4.91
CA LYS A 17 8.19 15.18 -3.72
C LYS A 17 7.41 16.44 -3.43
N GLY A 18 6.25 16.30 -2.86
CA GLY A 18 5.41 17.44 -2.53
C GLY A 18 3.99 17.04 -2.22
N CYS A 19 3.10 18.02 -2.34
CA CYS A 19 1.66 17.79 -2.18
C CYS A 19 0.92 18.24 -3.44
N LYS A 20 -0.10 17.48 -3.82
CA LYS A 20 -1.07 17.85 -4.86
C LYS A 20 -2.44 18.04 -4.23
N LEU A 21 -3.16 19.07 -4.69
CA LEU A 21 -4.58 19.24 -4.36
C LEU A 21 -5.39 18.40 -5.35
N VAL A 22 -6.05 17.37 -4.85
CA VAL A 22 -6.89 16.45 -5.63
C VAL A 22 -8.17 16.14 -4.86
N SER A 23 -9.29 16.06 -5.53
CA SER A 23 -10.58 15.70 -4.90
C SER A 23 -10.88 16.47 -3.58
N GLY A 24 -10.55 17.77 -3.54
CA GLY A 24 -10.77 18.62 -2.37
C GLY A 24 -9.78 18.41 -1.21
N THR A 25 -8.78 17.54 -1.35
CA THR A 25 -7.77 17.26 -0.32
C THR A 25 -6.35 17.45 -0.84
N ARG A 26 -5.40 17.59 0.07
CA ARG A 26 -3.99 17.68 -0.25
C ARG A 26 -3.31 16.36 0.10
N LEU A 27 -2.82 15.66 -0.91
CA LEU A 27 -2.09 14.40 -0.76
C LEU A 27 -0.59 14.61 -0.96
N TYR A 28 0.19 14.08 -0.02
CA TYR A 28 1.65 14.01 -0.13
C TYR A 28 2.07 12.83 -0.99
N TYR A 29 3.11 13.04 -1.79
CA TYR A 29 3.69 12.00 -2.65
C TYR A 29 5.20 12.19 -2.81
N GLU A 30 5.86 11.11 -3.22
CA GLU A 30 7.24 11.10 -3.69
C GLU A 30 7.33 10.27 -4.98
N ILE A 31 8.12 10.77 -5.93
CA ILE A 31 8.44 10.07 -7.19
C ILE A 31 9.94 9.94 -7.31
N LYS A 32 10.40 8.77 -7.75
CA LYS A 32 11.80 8.50 -8.06
C LYS A 32 11.93 7.50 -9.20
N GLY A 33 12.92 7.72 -10.09
CA GLY A 33 13.16 6.85 -11.24
C GLY A 33 12.27 7.18 -12.43
N GLU A 34 12.37 6.37 -13.48
CA GLU A 34 11.70 6.52 -14.76
C GLU A 34 11.16 5.18 -15.26
N GLY A 35 10.33 5.19 -16.30
CA GLY A 35 9.76 3.99 -16.91
C GLY A 35 8.34 3.68 -16.44
N GLN A 36 8.01 2.39 -16.35
CA GLN A 36 6.68 1.93 -15.96
C GLN A 36 6.34 2.37 -14.53
N PRO A 37 5.17 2.99 -14.29
CA PRO A 37 4.77 3.40 -12.95
C PRO A 37 4.55 2.21 -12.01
N LEU A 38 5.25 2.24 -10.87
CA LEU A 38 5.14 1.31 -9.76
C LEU A 38 4.72 2.10 -8.51
N VAL A 39 3.49 1.89 -8.05
CA VAL A 39 2.83 2.70 -7.03
C VAL A 39 2.72 1.93 -5.73
N PHE A 40 3.29 2.46 -4.65
CA PHE A 40 3.29 1.86 -3.33
C PHE A 40 2.25 2.51 -2.42
N ILE A 41 1.34 1.72 -1.88
CA ILE A 41 0.21 2.16 -1.05
C ILE A 41 0.37 1.56 0.36
N HIS A 42 0.51 2.43 1.36
CA HIS A 42 0.81 2.04 2.73
C HIS A 42 -0.38 1.48 3.51
N ASP A 43 -0.07 0.92 4.68
CA ASP A 43 -1.03 0.35 5.63
C ASP A 43 -1.66 1.39 6.56
N PHE A 44 -2.72 0.97 7.27
CA PHE A 44 -3.36 1.72 8.36
C PHE A 44 -2.34 2.15 9.42
N SER A 45 -2.43 3.39 9.86
CA SER A 45 -1.55 4.01 10.87
C SER A 45 -0.08 4.17 10.50
N LEU A 46 0.31 3.72 9.31
CA LEU A 46 1.65 3.92 8.76
C LEU A 46 1.63 5.05 7.71
N ASP A 47 2.73 5.25 7.01
CA ASP A 47 2.87 6.23 5.95
C ASP A 47 3.85 5.74 4.87
N HIS A 48 4.12 6.59 3.85
CA HIS A 48 4.98 6.26 2.71
C HIS A 48 6.33 5.67 3.11
N ARG A 49 6.88 5.98 4.30
CA ARG A 49 8.20 5.52 4.78
C ARG A 49 8.27 4.00 4.99
N MET A 50 7.14 3.33 5.18
CA MET A 50 7.16 1.86 5.24
C MET A 50 7.71 1.21 3.97
N TRP A 51 7.74 1.95 2.87
CA TRP A 51 8.22 1.50 1.57
C TRP A 51 9.64 1.97 1.23
N ASP A 52 10.42 2.50 2.19
CA ASP A 52 11.76 3.04 1.92
C ASP A 52 12.65 2.04 1.17
N ASP A 53 12.77 0.81 1.65
CA ASP A 53 13.59 -0.22 1.01
C ASP A 53 13.15 -0.51 -0.43
N GLN A 54 11.84 -0.64 -0.67
CA GLN A 54 11.28 -0.94 -1.98
C GLN A 54 11.41 0.25 -2.93
N PHE A 55 11.07 1.43 -2.45
CA PHE A 55 11.09 2.66 -3.22
C PHE A 55 12.47 2.95 -3.80
N TYR A 56 13.51 2.89 -2.96
CA TYR A 56 14.89 3.12 -3.41
C TYR A 56 15.45 1.94 -4.21
N TYR A 57 15.01 0.71 -3.95
CA TYR A 57 15.44 -0.46 -4.71
C TYR A 57 14.90 -0.44 -6.13
N PHE A 58 13.58 -0.27 -6.31
CA PHE A 58 12.91 -0.37 -7.61
C PHE A 58 13.02 0.90 -8.46
N SER A 59 13.30 2.07 -7.86
CA SER A 59 13.48 3.32 -8.62
C SER A 59 14.64 3.31 -9.62
N ARG A 60 15.46 2.27 -9.62
CA ARG A 60 16.50 2.05 -10.62
C ARG A 60 15.96 1.61 -11.98
N TRP A 61 14.74 1.08 -12.04
CA TRP A 61 14.15 0.51 -13.25
C TRP A 61 12.69 0.94 -13.49
N TYR A 62 12.03 1.51 -12.48
CA TYR A 62 10.63 1.90 -12.52
C TYR A 62 10.47 3.36 -12.12
N ARG A 63 9.42 4.01 -12.63
CA ARG A 63 8.94 5.27 -12.08
C ARG A 63 8.17 4.94 -10.78
N CYS A 64 8.89 4.84 -9.67
CA CYS A 64 8.29 4.56 -8.39
C CYS A 64 7.54 5.76 -7.86
N VAL A 65 6.31 5.55 -7.43
CA VAL A 65 5.46 6.53 -6.75
C VAL A 65 5.08 5.97 -5.40
N ARG A 66 5.20 6.75 -4.35
CA ARG A 66 4.63 6.46 -3.03
C ARG A 66 3.90 7.67 -2.52
N LEU A 67 2.85 7.46 -1.72
CA LEU A 67 2.00 8.53 -1.23
C LEU A 67 1.65 8.31 0.23
N ASP A 68 1.21 9.38 0.88
CA ASP A 68 0.46 9.28 2.11
C ASP A 68 -1.03 9.37 1.79
N LEU A 69 -1.80 8.41 2.23
CA LEU A 69 -3.25 8.40 2.09
C LEU A 69 -3.87 9.57 2.88
N ARG A 70 -5.05 10.02 2.48
CA ARG A 70 -5.83 11.03 3.20
C ARG A 70 -5.96 10.65 4.68
N GLY A 71 -5.58 11.57 5.57
CA GLY A 71 -5.59 11.34 7.02
C GLY A 71 -4.34 10.71 7.60
N PHE A 72 -3.34 10.37 6.77
CA PHE A 72 -2.09 9.76 7.19
C PHE A 72 -0.88 10.62 6.80
N GLY A 73 0.24 10.39 7.48
CA GLY A 73 1.53 11.01 7.20
C GLY A 73 1.46 12.53 7.04
N GLN A 74 1.91 13.03 5.90
CA GLN A 74 1.94 14.45 5.54
C GLN A 74 0.73 14.90 4.72
N SER A 75 -0.20 13.99 4.41
CA SER A 75 -1.45 14.31 3.74
C SER A 75 -2.44 15.01 4.68
N ALA A 76 -3.37 15.78 4.10
CA ALA A 76 -4.40 16.46 4.87
C ALA A 76 -5.34 15.48 5.58
N LEU A 77 -5.88 15.90 6.71
CA LEU A 77 -6.95 15.18 7.38
C LEU A 77 -8.22 15.21 6.51
N PRO A 78 -9.07 14.18 6.61
CA PRO A 78 -10.38 14.19 5.96
C PRO A 78 -11.23 15.37 6.44
N GLY A 79 -11.96 15.99 5.51
CA GLY A 79 -12.98 17.00 5.79
C GLY A 79 -14.36 16.36 5.96
N GLN A 80 -15.40 17.14 5.57
CA GLN A 80 -16.80 16.68 5.60
C GLN A 80 -17.23 16.04 4.27
N GLU A 81 -16.37 16.06 3.26
CA GLU A 81 -16.65 15.52 1.94
C GLU A 81 -16.63 13.98 1.94
N ASN A 82 -17.51 13.41 1.12
CA ASN A 82 -17.45 11.99 0.81
C ASN A 82 -16.24 11.71 -0.11
N TYR A 83 -15.48 10.68 0.18
CA TYR A 83 -14.32 10.30 -0.63
C TYR A 83 -14.12 8.78 -0.60
N THR A 84 -13.40 8.28 -1.60
CA THR A 84 -12.82 6.94 -1.57
C THR A 84 -11.30 7.04 -1.79
N TYR A 85 -10.53 6.18 -1.16
CA TYR A 85 -9.08 6.17 -1.33
C TYR A 85 -8.64 5.84 -2.76
N HIS A 86 -9.38 4.98 -3.45
CA HIS A 86 -9.05 4.61 -4.83
C HIS A 86 -9.34 5.74 -5.83
N ASP A 87 -10.36 6.58 -5.60
CA ASP A 87 -10.60 7.79 -6.40
C ASP A 87 -9.54 8.87 -6.12
N ASP A 88 -9.17 9.06 -4.86
CA ASP A 88 -8.07 9.95 -4.48
C ASP A 88 -6.76 9.52 -5.15
N LEU A 89 -6.46 8.21 -5.15
CA LEU A 89 -5.28 7.67 -5.82
C LEU A 89 -5.32 7.94 -7.31
N LYS A 90 -6.45 7.68 -7.98
CA LYS A 90 -6.61 7.96 -9.40
C LYS A 90 -6.41 9.44 -9.73
N ALA A 91 -7.03 10.33 -8.95
CA ALA A 91 -6.91 11.77 -9.13
C ALA A 91 -5.46 12.24 -8.92
N LEU A 92 -4.76 11.68 -7.92
CA LEU A 92 -3.34 11.96 -7.69
C LEU A 92 -2.50 11.54 -8.91
N LEU A 93 -2.65 10.30 -9.40
CA LEU A 93 -1.89 9.80 -10.54
C LEU A 93 -2.08 10.68 -11.78
N ILE A 94 -3.32 11.07 -12.09
CA ILE A 94 -3.62 11.98 -13.20
C ILE A 94 -2.93 13.34 -12.98
N SER A 95 -2.97 13.89 -11.77
CA SER A 95 -2.32 15.18 -11.44
C SER A 95 -0.79 15.14 -11.53
N LEU A 96 -0.20 13.95 -11.60
CA LEU A 96 1.23 13.68 -11.76
C LEU A 96 1.58 13.30 -13.22
N ASP A 97 0.67 13.53 -14.17
CA ASP A 97 0.81 13.16 -15.57
C ASP A 97 1.09 11.65 -15.78
N ILE A 98 0.52 10.82 -14.90
CA ILE A 98 0.54 9.36 -15.03
C ILE A 98 -0.82 8.94 -15.58
N THR A 99 -0.86 8.71 -16.90
CA THR A 99 -2.08 8.36 -17.64
C THR A 99 -2.09 6.94 -18.20
N GLN A 100 -0.93 6.28 -18.22
CA GLN A 100 -0.78 4.88 -18.59
C GLN A 100 -1.19 3.94 -17.44
N PRO A 101 -1.45 2.65 -17.75
CA PRO A 101 -1.72 1.65 -16.73
C PRO A 101 -0.57 1.55 -15.70
N VAL A 102 -0.91 1.39 -14.44
CA VAL A 102 0.04 1.37 -13.32
C VAL A 102 0.11 -0.02 -12.67
N ILE A 103 1.25 -0.33 -12.06
CA ILE A 103 1.40 -1.48 -11.17
C ILE A 103 1.19 -0.98 -9.74
N LEU A 104 0.24 -1.57 -9.03
CA LEU A 104 -0.08 -1.20 -7.64
C LEU A 104 0.51 -2.22 -6.66
N VAL A 105 1.25 -1.76 -5.68
CA VAL A 105 1.78 -2.57 -4.58
C VAL A 105 1.14 -2.06 -3.29
N GLY A 106 0.19 -2.80 -2.76
CA GLY A 106 -0.60 -2.39 -1.60
C GLY A 106 -0.39 -3.32 -0.42
N HIS A 107 -0.16 -2.73 0.75
CA HIS A 107 -0.04 -3.47 2.01
C HIS A 107 -1.29 -3.28 2.86
N SER A 108 -1.89 -4.38 3.32
CA SER A 108 -3.04 -4.37 4.24
C SER A 108 -4.16 -3.44 3.74
N LEU A 109 -4.40 -2.27 4.35
CA LEU A 109 -5.30 -1.24 3.84
C LEU A 109 -4.95 -0.82 2.40
N GLY A 110 -3.67 -0.66 2.09
CA GLY A 110 -3.21 -0.36 0.73
C GLY A 110 -3.56 -1.46 -0.27
N GLY A 111 -3.59 -2.72 0.18
CA GLY A 111 -4.03 -3.86 -0.63
C GLY A 111 -5.54 -3.81 -0.92
N LEU A 112 -6.37 -3.46 0.06
CA LEU A 112 -7.79 -3.19 -0.13
C LEU A 112 -8.00 -2.11 -1.20
N ILE A 113 -7.23 -1.02 -1.11
CA ILE A 113 -7.31 0.09 -2.06
C ILE A 113 -6.90 -0.38 -3.47
N ALA A 114 -5.86 -1.20 -3.58
CA ALA A 114 -5.40 -1.74 -4.86
C ALA A 114 -6.45 -2.65 -5.52
N VAL A 115 -7.15 -3.49 -4.74
CA VAL A 115 -8.26 -4.32 -5.24
C VAL A 115 -9.41 -3.46 -5.74
N ASN A 116 -9.88 -2.51 -4.92
CA ASN A 116 -10.99 -1.62 -5.30
C ASN A 116 -10.63 -0.77 -6.54
N PHE A 117 -9.38 -0.29 -6.60
CA PHE A 117 -8.88 0.44 -7.77
C PHE A 117 -8.89 -0.43 -9.03
N ALA A 118 -8.41 -1.66 -8.95
CA ALA A 118 -8.35 -2.56 -10.10
C ALA A 118 -9.74 -3.00 -10.59
N LEU A 119 -10.69 -3.20 -9.68
CA LEU A 119 -12.09 -3.47 -10.03
C LEU A 119 -12.76 -2.28 -10.71
N LYS A 120 -12.54 -1.07 -10.19
CA LYS A 120 -13.16 0.16 -10.73
C LYS A 120 -12.48 0.67 -11.99
N PHE A 121 -11.16 0.54 -12.08
CA PHE A 121 -10.34 1.09 -13.17
C PHE A 121 -9.47 0.01 -13.85
N PRO A 122 -10.07 -1.07 -14.40
CA PRO A 122 -9.29 -2.19 -14.94
C PRO A 122 -8.36 -1.79 -16.09
N ARG A 123 -8.74 -0.81 -16.93
CA ARG A 123 -7.89 -0.31 -18.03
C ARG A 123 -6.74 0.57 -17.55
N PHE A 124 -6.76 0.99 -16.29
CA PHE A 124 -5.70 1.81 -15.67
C PHE A 124 -4.82 0.97 -14.74
N THR A 125 -5.04 -0.35 -14.70
CA THR A 125 -4.32 -1.29 -13.83
C THR A 125 -3.60 -2.31 -14.70
N GLN A 126 -2.25 -2.28 -14.68
CA GLN A 126 -1.43 -3.26 -15.38
C GLN A 126 -1.26 -4.54 -14.56
N ALA A 127 -1.02 -4.40 -13.24
CA ALA A 127 -0.89 -5.51 -12.31
C ALA A 127 -1.12 -5.04 -10.87
N ILE A 128 -1.42 -5.97 -9.96
CA ILE A 128 -1.53 -5.69 -8.53
C ILE A 128 -0.67 -6.66 -7.70
N VAL A 129 -0.12 -6.15 -6.60
CA VAL A 129 0.62 -6.90 -5.60
C VAL A 129 -0.05 -6.67 -4.25
N LEU A 130 -0.59 -7.72 -3.69
CA LEU A 130 -1.36 -7.72 -2.44
C LEU A 130 -0.47 -8.26 -1.32
N CYS A 131 -0.06 -7.39 -0.39
CA CYS A 131 0.85 -7.71 0.69
C CYS A 131 0.08 -7.77 2.00
N SER A 132 -0.04 -8.96 2.63
CA SER A 132 -0.80 -9.11 3.89
C SER A 132 -2.13 -8.36 3.86
N THR A 133 -2.87 -8.54 2.77
CA THR A 133 -3.94 -7.62 2.34
C THR A 133 -5.19 -7.70 3.21
N GLN A 134 -5.89 -6.58 3.31
CA GLN A 134 -7.33 -6.54 3.60
C GLN A 134 -8.11 -6.62 2.29
N ILE A 135 -9.36 -7.06 2.35
CA ILE A 135 -10.30 -7.00 1.23
C ILE A 135 -11.65 -6.55 1.77
N GLU A 136 -12.22 -5.54 1.14
CA GLU A 136 -13.52 -5.01 1.51
C GLU A 136 -14.62 -6.07 1.39
N GLY A 137 -15.47 -6.16 2.44
CA GLY A 137 -16.52 -7.19 2.54
C GLY A 137 -16.09 -8.46 3.30
N TYR A 138 -14.80 -8.66 3.60
CA TYR A 138 -14.39 -9.75 4.49
C TYR A 138 -14.75 -9.43 5.94
N VAL A 139 -15.37 -10.41 6.62
CA VAL A 139 -15.71 -10.29 8.04
C VAL A 139 -14.61 -10.88 8.90
N PHE A 140 -13.82 -10.01 9.56
CA PHE A 140 -12.74 -10.41 10.44
C PHE A 140 -13.26 -11.24 11.64
N LYS A 141 -12.62 -12.37 11.91
CA LYS A 141 -12.96 -13.29 13.00
C LYS A 141 -12.30 -12.86 14.31
N ASP A 142 -11.00 -12.68 14.27
CA ASP A 142 -10.14 -12.40 15.44
C ASP A 142 -9.55 -10.98 15.44
N PHE A 143 -9.29 -10.40 14.28
CA PHE A 143 -8.76 -9.05 14.14
C PHE A 143 -9.86 -8.01 14.33
N LYS A 144 -9.94 -7.41 15.54
CA LYS A 144 -10.99 -6.44 15.91
C LYS A 144 -10.38 -5.13 16.41
N LEU A 145 -10.67 -4.04 15.70
CA LEU A 145 -10.21 -2.70 16.07
C LEU A 145 -11.18 -1.93 16.98
N ASP A 146 -12.41 -2.41 17.19
CA ASP A 146 -13.40 -1.71 18.03
C ASP A 146 -12.90 -1.42 19.45
N ALA A 147 -12.18 -2.37 20.03
CA ALA A 147 -11.58 -2.18 21.34
C ALA A 147 -10.52 -1.07 21.34
N LEU A 148 -9.79 -0.88 20.24
CA LEU A 148 -8.82 0.18 20.06
C LEU A 148 -9.51 1.54 19.93
N PHE A 149 -10.55 1.63 19.07
CA PHE A 149 -11.37 2.84 18.89
C PHE A 149 -12.04 3.28 20.21
N ASN A 150 -12.61 2.34 20.96
CA ASN A 150 -13.19 2.63 22.27
C ASN A 150 -12.13 3.11 23.28
N LYS A 151 -10.91 2.60 23.22
CA LYS A 151 -9.80 3.07 24.07
C LYS A 151 -9.35 4.47 23.66
N ALA A 152 -9.29 4.78 22.37
CA ALA A 152 -8.95 6.11 21.87
C ALA A 152 -9.94 7.16 22.40
N LYS A 153 -11.24 6.89 22.29
CA LYS A 153 -12.30 7.77 22.81
C LYS A 153 -12.25 7.98 24.31
N ARG A 154 -11.91 6.94 25.10
CA ARG A 154 -11.95 6.97 26.56
C ARG A 154 -10.66 7.44 27.23
N LYS A 155 -9.50 7.12 26.63
CA LYS A 155 -8.17 7.30 27.22
C LYS A 155 -7.24 8.17 26.38
N GLY A 156 -7.75 8.69 25.24
CA GLY A 156 -7.01 9.54 24.33
C GLY A 156 -6.20 8.77 23.29
N ILE A 157 -5.84 9.49 22.22
CA ILE A 157 -5.18 8.96 21.02
C ILE A 157 -3.81 8.35 21.35
N GLU A 158 -3.00 9.03 22.16
CA GLU A 158 -1.65 8.54 22.51
C GLU A 158 -1.66 7.21 23.27
N TYR A 159 -2.67 7.00 24.11
CA TYR A 159 -2.85 5.70 24.74
C TYR A 159 -3.23 4.63 23.72
N ALA A 160 -4.12 4.95 22.77
CA ALA A 160 -4.53 4.03 21.73
C ALA A 160 -3.38 3.65 20.79
N LYS A 161 -2.55 4.62 20.38
CA LYS A 161 -1.34 4.37 19.56
C LYS A 161 -0.38 3.39 20.25
N ARG A 162 -0.11 3.57 21.56
CA ARG A 162 0.73 2.62 22.30
C ARG A 162 0.12 1.22 22.37
N LYS A 163 -1.21 1.10 22.51
CA LYS A 163 -1.91 -0.18 22.49
C LYS A 163 -1.93 -0.81 21.11
N TRP A 164 -2.03 0.01 20.07
CA TRP A 164 -1.94 -0.43 18.69
C TRP A 164 -0.54 -0.97 18.37
N PHE A 165 0.49 -0.23 18.68
CA PHE A 165 1.88 -0.71 18.51
C PHE A 165 2.15 -2.01 19.27
N ALA A 166 1.52 -2.20 20.45
CA ALA A 166 1.63 -3.43 21.24
C ALA A 166 0.73 -4.57 20.71
N HIS A 167 -0.11 -4.34 19.69
CA HIS A 167 -1.01 -5.35 19.15
C HIS A 167 -0.23 -6.54 18.53
N ASN A 168 -0.85 -7.72 18.55
CA ASN A 168 -0.21 -8.95 18.06
C ASN A 168 0.12 -8.92 16.57
N VAL A 169 -0.56 -8.10 15.79
CA VAL A 169 -0.27 -7.90 14.36
C VAL A 169 1.19 -7.46 14.12
N PHE A 170 1.78 -6.73 15.06
CA PHE A 170 3.18 -6.30 14.99
C PHE A 170 4.13 -7.16 15.86
N ALA A 171 3.66 -8.28 16.43
CA ALA A 171 4.49 -9.07 17.34
C ALA A 171 5.79 -9.61 16.72
N PRO A 172 5.78 -10.16 15.48
CA PRO A 172 7.01 -10.54 14.80
C PRO A 172 7.93 -9.34 14.52
N ALA A 173 7.40 -8.27 13.95
CA ALA A 173 8.14 -7.05 13.61
C ALA A 173 8.83 -6.41 14.82
N ARG A 174 8.19 -6.41 16.00
CA ARG A 174 8.79 -5.88 17.24
C ARG A 174 10.02 -6.64 17.73
N LYS A 175 10.26 -7.87 17.25
CA LYS A 175 11.48 -8.63 17.58
C LYS A 175 12.71 -8.12 16.83
N ASN A 176 12.50 -7.42 15.72
CA ASN A 176 13.56 -6.77 14.94
C ASN A 176 13.64 -5.29 15.36
N LYS A 177 14.69 -4.90 16.06
CA LYS A 177 14.81 -3.55 16.66
C LYS A 177 14.70 -2.43 15.62
N PRO A 178 15.42 -2.41 14.48
CA PRO A 178 15.25 -1.39 13.44
C PRO A 178 13.80 -1.28 12.92
N VAL A 179 13.14 -2.40 12.65
CA VAL A 179 11.76 -2.42 12.18
C VAL A 179 10.81 -1.89 13.26
N SER A 180 11.00 -2.32 14.50
CA SER A 180 10.21 -1.87 15.65
C SER A 180 10.29 -0.35 15.85
N GLU A 181 11.50 0.22 15.74
CA GLU A 181 11.72 1.67 15.86
C GLU A 181 11.04 2.44 14.71
N ALA A 182 11.20 1.98 13.48
CA ALA A 182 10.54 2.59 12.31
C ALA A 182 9.02 2.55 12.41
N LEU A 183 8.44 1.40 12.80
CA LEU A 183 7.00 1.24 13.04
C LEU A 183 6.51 2.18 14.12
N TRP A 184 7.22 2.24 15.26
CA TRP A 184 6.84 3.14 16.35
C TRP A 184 6.84 4.60 15.90
N GLN A 185 7.86 5.04 15.16
CA GLN A 185 7.92 6.39 14.64
C GLN A 185 6.70 6.73 13.77
N MET A 186 6.34 5.87 12.80
CA MET A 186 5.17 6.10 11.95
C MET A 186 3.88 6.14 12.76
N ILE A 187 3.64 5.16 13.64
CA ILE A 187 2.45 5.11 14.50
C ILE A 187 2.38 6.32 15.46
N HIS A 188 3.52 6.76 15.98
CA HIS A 188 3.57 7.94 16.86
C HIS A 188 3.21 9.23 16.09
N PHE A 189 3.71 9.39 14.87
CA PHE A 189 3.42 10.57 14.03
C PHE A 189 2.02 10.53 13.39
N TYR A 190 1.41 9.36 13.27
CA TYR A 190 0.03 9.26 12.78
C TYR A 190 -0.90 10.14 13.61
N SER A 191 -1.77 10.91 12.96
CA SER A 191 -2.70 11.84 13.62
C SER A 191 -3.64 11.16 14.62
N GLY A 192 -3.97 9.88 14.38
CA GLY A 192 -4.98 9.14 15.14
C GLY A 192 -6.42 9.52 14.74
N TRP A 193 -6.63 10.31 13.68
CA TRP A 193 -7.95 10.76 13.26
C TRP A 193 -8.94 9.60 13.12
N HIS A 194 -8.56 8.56 12.39
CA HIS A 194 -9.43 7.38 12.18
C HIS A 194 -9.70 6.55 13.45
N LEU A 195 -8.97 6.79 14.54
CA LEU A 195 -9.23 6.14 15.83
C LEU A 195 -10.39 6.78 16.59
N VAL A 196 -10.75 8.03 16.28
CA VAL A 196 -11.76 8.80 17.00
C VAL A 196 -12.93 9.22 16.10
N ASP A 197 -12.70 9.40 14.82
CA ASP A 197 -13.69 9.76 13.83
C ASP A 197 -14.01 8.56 12.94
N LYS A 198 -15.30 8.21 12.85
CA LYS A 198 -15.79 7.11 12.03
C LYS A 198 -16.23 7.54 10.63
N HIS A 199 -16.07 8.81 10.25
CA HIS A 199 -16.26 9.25 8.87
C HIS A 199 -15.14 8.67 7.99
N ALA A 200 -15.16 7.33 7.93
CA ALA A 200 -14.28 6.59 7.04
C ALA A 200 -14.69 6.84 5.58
N SER A 201 -13.73 6.64 4.69
CA SER A 201 -14.01 6.53 3.27
C SER A 201 -15.30 5.74 3.04
N LEU A 202 -16.22 6.27 2.25
CA LEU A 202 -17.40 5.52 1.86
C LEU A 202 -16.93 4.25 1.18
N SER A 203 -17.39 3.10 1.68
CA SER A 203 -17.35 1.90 0.88
C SER A 203 -18.37 2.10 -0.24
N GLU A 204 -17.94 2.00 -1.48
CA GLU A 204 -18.89 1.83 -2.57
C GLU A 204 -19.54 0.44 -2.39
N ASP A 205 -20.81 0.28 -2.79
CA ASP A 205 -21.60 -0.96 -2.63
C ASP A 205 -21.01 -2.22 -3.31
N LEU A 206 -19.80 -2.13 -3.85
CA LEU A 206 -19.06 -3.24 -4.45
C LEU A 206 -18.26 -3.95 -3.36
N SER A 207 -18.88 -4.97 -2.73
CA SER A 207 -18.08 -5.91 -1.93
C SER A 207 -16.98 -6.50 -2.80
N ALA A 208 -15.76 -6.00 -2.63
CA ALA A 208 -14.61 -6.52 -3.37
C ALA A 208 -14.39 -8.01 -3.06
N TRP A 209 -14.76 -8.43 -1.85
CA TRP A 209 -14.72 -9.84 -1.46
C TRP A 209 -15.59 -10.71 -2.37
N GLU A 210 -16.79 -10.27 -2.73
CA GLU A 210 -17.68 -11.03 -3.61
C GLU A 210 -17.26 -10.97 -5.09
N ASN A 211 -16.42 -10.00 -5.45
CA ASN A 211 -16.03 -9.70 -6.82
C ASN A 211 -14.57 -10.04 -7.17
N LEU A 212 -13.87 -10.82 -6.34
CA LEU A 212 -12.45 -11.17 -6.57
C LEU A 212 -12.22 -11.88 -7.92
N GLU A 213 -13.17 -12.70 -8.37
CA GLU A 213 -13.09 -13.41 -9.65
C GLU A 213 -13.16 -12.47 -10.86
N ASN A 214 -13.64 -11.24 -10.68
CA ASN A 214 -13.74 -10.22 -11.72
C ASN A 214 -12.42 -9.45 -11.92
N LEU A 215 -11.41 -9.67 -11.05
CA LEU A 215 -10.09 -9.09 -11.22
C LEU A 215 -9.38 -9.75 -12.41
N THR A 216 -9.07 -8.93 -13.40
CA THR A 216 -8.38 -9.36 -14.63
C THR A 216 -6.90 -9.04 -14.65
N ALA A 217 -6.46 -8.12 -13.80
CA ALA A 217 -5.05 -7.74 -13.71
C ALA A 217 -4.19 -8.88 -13.16
N PRO A 218 -3.01 -9.16 -13.75
CA PRO A 218 -2.02 -10.05 -13.16
C PRO A 218 -1.80 -9.74 -11.69
N THR A 219 -1.88 -10.75 -10.83
CA THR A 219 -1.88 -10.55 -9.37
C THR A 219 -0.80 -11.39 -8.70
N LEU A 220 -0.03 -10.75 -7.81
CA LEU A 220 0.81 -11.41 -6.83
C LEU A 220 0.18 -11.24 -5.44
N VAL A 221 -0.03 -12.34 -4.73
CA VAL A 221 -0.42 -12.33 -3.32
C VAL A 221 0.78 -12.78 -2.48
N LEU A 222 1.24 -11.91 -1.59
CA LEU A 222 2.42 -12.11 -0.77
C LEU A 222 2.12 -11.83 0.70
N TYR A 223 2.42 -12.79 1.60
CA TYR A 223 2.18 -12.63 3.03
C TYR A 223 3.18 -13.44 3.87
N GLY A 224 3.29 -13.11 5.15
CA GLY A 224 4.16 -13.80 6.10
C GLY A 224 3.48 -14.99 6.75
N ASN A 225 4.22 -16.09 6.99
CA ASN A 225 3.70 -17.28 7.66
C ASN A 225 3.34 -17.04 9.15
N LEU A 226 3.87 -15.97 9.76
CA LEU A 226 3.60 -15.57 11.14
C LEU A 226 2.56 -14.44 11.24
N ASP A 227 1.92 -14.05 10.13
CA ASP A 227 0.81 -13.08 10.15
C ASP A 227 -0.40 -13.63 10.92
N LEU A 228 -1.32 -12.76 11.30
CA LEU A 228 -2.57 -13.15 11.96
C LEU A 228 -3.40 -14.06 11.04
N ALA A 229 -4.19 -14.95 11.66
CA ALA A 229 -4.99 -15.94 10.94
C ALA A 229 -5.92 -15.31 9.88
N ASP A 230 -6.59 -14.22 10.23
CA ASP A 230 -7.49 -13.51 9.29
C ASP A 230 -6.76 -13.04 8.02
N PHE A 231 -5.58 -12.41 8.15
CA PHE A 231 -4.83 -11.92 6.98
C PHE A 231 -4.28 -13.04 6.11
N ARG A 232 -3.89 -14.16 6.73
CA ARG A 232 -3.50 -15.36 5.99
C ARG A 232 -4.69 -15.96 5.24
N GLU A 233 -5.86 -16.04 5.88
CA GLU A 233 -7.10 -16.55 5.26
C GLU A 233 -7.52 -15.66 4.08
N ILE A 234 -7.52 -14.33 4.24
CA ILE A 234 -7.79 -13.40 3.16
C ILE A 234 -6.82 -13.60 1.99
N SER A 235 -5.52 -13.72 2.30
CA SER A 235 -4.49 -13.90 1.27
C SER A 235 -4.64 -15.22 0.53
N GLU A 236 -4.94 -16.31 1.24
CA GLU A 236 -5.22 -17.62 0.63
C GLU A 236 -6.45 -17.57 -0.27
N ALA A 237 -7.53 -16.96 0.20
CA ALA A 237 -8.76 -16.82 -0.57
C ALA A 237 -8.53 -15.94 -1.82
N ALA A 238 -7.80 -14.83 -1.70
CA ALA A 238 -7.45 -13.98 -2.83
C ALA A 238 -6.62 -14.75 -3.87
N ALA A 239 -5.61 -15.49 -3.43
CA ALA A 239 -4.77 -16.29 -4.32
C ALA A 239 -5.54 -17.43 -5.02
N PHE A 240 -6.56 -17.99 -4.37
CA PHE A 240 -7.41 -19.03 -4.94
C PHE A 240 -8.46 -18.47 -5.91
N ARG A 241 -9.10 -17.34 -5.56
CA ARG A 241 -10.23 -16.79 -6.29
C ARG A 241 -9.84 -15.88 -7.45
N ILE A 242 -8.70 -15.18 -7.36
CA ILE A 242 -8.23 -14.34 -8.45
C ILE A 242 -7.57 -15.23 -9.51
N ARG A 243 -8.14 -15.23 -10.70
CA ARG A 243 -7.68 -16.10 -11.79
C ARG A 243 -6.22 -15.81 -12.16
N GLY A 244 -5.38 -16.82 -12.08
CA GLY A 244 -3.95 -16.71 -12.43
C GLY A 244 -3.09 -15.99 -11.40
N ALA A 245 -3.61 -15.72 -10.21
CA ALA A 245 -2.83 -15.12 -9.14
C ALA A 245 -1.65 -16.03 -8.75
N LYS A 246 -0.48 -15.40 -8.56
CA LYS A 246 0.69 -16.04 -7.97
C LYS A 246 0.66 -15.87 -6.46
N LYS A 247 0.99 -16.91 -5.71
CA LYS A 247 1.06 -16.87 -4.24
C LYS A 247 2.48 -17.08 -3.76
N VAL A 248 2.91 -16.24 -2.83
CA VAL A 248 4.19 -16.35 -2.13
C VAL A 248 3.99 -16.21 -0.63
N ILE A 249 4.54 -17.14 0.14
CA ILE A 249 4.55 -17.09 1.61
C ILE A 249 5.98 -16.86 2.06
N LEU A 250 6.23 -15.74 2.76
CA LEU A 250 7.56 -15.46 3.32
C LEU A 250 7.71 -16.17 4.67
N PRO A 251 8.74 -17.00 4.85
CA PRO A 251 8.99 -17.66 6.12
C PRO A 251 9.45 -16.66 7.18
N ASP A 252 9.18 -16.96 8.45
CA ASP A 252 9.59 -16.22 9.63
C ASP A 252 9.24 -14.73 9.60
N THR A 253 8.17 -14.38 8.89
CA THR A 253 7.75 -13.02 8.59
C THR A 253 6.30 -12.84 9.05
N GLY A 254 6.02 -11.73 9.71
CA GLY A 254 4.68 -11.37 10.18
C GLY A 254 3.91 -10.50 9.19
N HIS A 255 3.18 -9.54 9.75
CA HIS A 255 2.27 -8.69 8.96
C HIS A 255 3.00 -7.70 8.05
N VAL A 256 4.00 -6.98 8.56
CA VAL A 256 4.71 -5.94 7.78
C VAL A 256 5.83 -6.54 6.94
N VAL A 257 5.44 -7.44 6.05
CA VAL A 257 6.32 -8.35 5.28
C VAL A 257 7.45 -7.65 4.54
N ASN A 258 7.20 -6.48 4.00
CA ASN A 258 8.17 -5.68 3.24
C ASN A 258 9.26 -5.06 4.14
N MET A 259 8.93 -4.78 5.40
CA MET A 259 9.86 -4.23 6.38
C MET A 259 10.58 -5.32 7.16
N GLU A 260 9.90 -6.45 7.46
CA GLU A 260 10.47 -7.55 8.24
C GLU A 260 11.50 -8.35 7.44
N ASN A 261 11.28 -8.51 6.13
CA ASN A 261 12.21 -9.21 5.24
C ASN A 261 12.30 -8.51 3.87
N PRO A 262 12.88 -7.30 3.79
CA PRO A 262 12.93 -6.52 2.56
C PRO A 262 13.67 -7.23 1.42
N SER A 263 14.69 -8.01 1.71
CA SER A 263 15.46 -8.75 0.69
C SER A 263 14.61 -9.81 -0.01
N ALA A 264 13.93 -10.68 0.77
CA ALA A 264 13.05 -11.70 0.20
C ALA A 264 11.85 -11.06 -0.51
N PHE A 265 11.24 -10.03 0.09
CA PHE A 265 10.16 -9.27 -0.53
C PHE A 265 10.57 -8.70 -1.89
N ASN A 266 11.70 -8.00 -1.96
CA ASN A 266 12.19 -7.39 -3.20
C ASN A 266 12.47 -8.42 -4.27
N LYS A 267 13.04 -9.57 -3.90
CA LYS A 267 13.28 -10.69 -4.82
C LYS A 267 11.98 -11.21 -5.43
N GLU A 268 10.97 -11.47 -4.62
CA GLU A 268 9.70 -12.01 -5.11
C GLU A 268 8.91 -10.99 -5.93
N LEU A 269 8.91 -9.72 -5.53
CA LEU A 269 8.35 -8.64 -6.32
C LEU A 269 9.08 -8.52 -7.67
N GLN A 270 10.41 -8.54 -7.68
CA GLN A 270 11.19 -8.46 -8.92
C GLN A 270 10.90 -9.64 -9.87
N ASN A 271 10.80 -10.87 -9.35
CA ASN A 271 10.43 -12.06 -10.12
C ASN A 271 9.04 -11.91 -10.76
N PHE A 272 8.08 -11.37 -10.02
CA PHE A 272 6.74 -11.12 -10.53
C PHE A 272 6.74 -10.06 -11.64
N LEU A 273 7.39 -8.92 -11.40
CA LEU A 273 7.48 -7.82 -12.35
C LEU A 273 8.16 -8.24 -13.66
N ALA A 274 9.22 -9.04 -13.59
CA ALA A 274 9.92 -9.56 -14.77
C ALA A 274 9.09 -10.55 -15.60
N ALA A 275 8.05 -11.14 -15.02
CA ALA A 275 7.15 -12.08 -15.69
C ALA A 275 5.89 -11.41 -16.28
N LEU A 276 5.70 -10.11 -16.04
CA LEU A 276 4.59 -9.37 -16.65
C LEU A 276 4.78 -9.26 -18.17
N PRO A 277 3.69 -9.29 -18.95
CA PRO A 277 3.77 -9.00 -20.38
C PRO A 277 4.42 -7.62 -20.61
N VAL A 278 5.32 -7.57 -21.57
CA VAL A 278 5.87 -6.30 -22.11
C VAL A 278 4.92 -5.85 -23.19
N ASP A 279 4.25 -4.71 -23.01
CA ASP A 279 3.40 -4.10 -24.03
C ASP A 279 4.22 -3.49 -25.18
#